data_0b8d73c9e40fe660051147b04486706b
#
_entry.id   0b8d73c9e40fe660051147b04486706b
#
_cell.length_a   1.000
_cell.length_b   1.000
_cell.length_c   1.000
_cell.angle_alpha   90.00
_cell.angle_beta   90.00
_cell.angle_gamma   90.00
#
_symmetry.space_group_name_H-M   'P 1'
#
loop_
_entity.id
_entity.type
_entity.pdbx_description
1 polymer ?
#
loop_
_entity_poly.entity_id
_entity_poly.type
_entity_poly.pdbx_seq_one_letter_code
_entity_poly.pdbx_strand_id
1 'polypeptide(L)'
;MKKLILLLLIPILSVGQIIKEGSRQIHLDFHTSGLIENIGENFSKEQFKKALKIGNVNSINIFGKGHHGYSYYNTKIGTRHPHLKFDLLKEQIEACHEMGVTAQVYFTVGWSQKDADDHPEWILKDKNGT
;
A
#
# COMPACT_ATOMS: atom_id res chain seq x y z
N MET A 1 -52.58 -15.10 -24.78
CA MET A 1 -51.71 -15.76 -23.81
C MET A 1 -50.30 -16.02 -24.41
N LYS A 2 -49.49 -15.04 -24.76
CA LYS A 2 -48.12 -15.24 -25.31
C LYS A 2 -47.21 -14.00 -25.10
N LYS A 3 -47.16 -13.45 -23.88
CA LYS A 3 -46.26 -12.29 -23.62
C LYS A 3 -45.57 -12.36 -22.24
N LEU A 4 -45.27 -13.55 -21.72
CA LEU A 4 -44.67 -13.62 -20.37
C LEU A 4 -43.40 -14.47 -20.30
N ILE A 5 -42.61 -14.56 -21.35
CA ILE A 5 -41.38 -15.39 -21.35
C ILE A 5 -40.14 -14.59 -21.75
N LEU A 6 -40.18 -13.26 -21.79
CA LEU A 6 -38.99 -12.49 -22.20
C LEU A 6 -38.32 -11.69 -21.08
N LEU A 7 -38.58 -12.03 -19.83
CA LEU A 7 -38.00 -11.25 -18.68
C LEU A 7 -37.09 -12.07 -17.76
N LEU A 8 -36.69 -13.28 -18.20
CA LEU A 8 -35.88 -14.19 -17.37
C LEU A 8 -34.50 -14.51 -17.94
N LEU A 9 -34.02 -13.72 -18.89
CA LEU A 9 -32.66 -13.84 -19.42
C LEU A 9 -31.95 -12.49 -19.41
N ILE A 10 -32.05 -11.75 -18.30
CA ILE A 10 -30.96 -10.83 -17.97
C ILE A 10 -29.95 -11.72 -17.26
N PRO A 11 -28.85 -12.14 -17.91
CA PRO A 11 -27.74 -12.68 -17.17
C PRO A 11 -27.38 -11.59 -16.17
N ILE A 12 -27.45 -11.89 -14.93
CA ILE A 12 -26.79 -11.14 -13.89
C ILE A 12 -25.33 -11.11 -14.35
N LEU A 13 -24.94 -10.07 -15.03
CA LEU A 13 -23.57 -9.65 -15.14
C LEU A 13 -23.21 -9.20 -13.72
N SER A 14 -23.14 -10.15 -12.78
CA SER A 14 -22.30 -10.00 -11.64
C SER A 14 -20.91 -9.78 -12.24
N VAL A 15 -20.49 -8.53 -12.29
CA VAL A 15 -19.09 -8.20 -12.39
C VAL A 15 -18.48 -8.71 -11.08
N GLY A 16 -18.44 -10.03 -10.95
CA GLY A 16 -17.54 -10.66 -10.02
C GLY A 16 -16.17 -10.16 -10.43
N GLN A 17 -15.47 -9.47 -9.55
CA GLN A 17 -14.06 -9.28 -9.74
C GLN A 17 -13.52 -10.65 -10.13
N ILE A 18 -13.09 -10.78 -11.38
CA ILE A 18 -12.36 -11.95 -11.82
C ILE A 18 -11.08 -11.90 -11.01
N ILE A 19 -11.07 -12.61 -9.89
CA ILE A 19 -9.83 -12.94 -9.21
C ILE A 19 -9.08 -13.72 -10.27
N LYS A 20 -8.09 -13.06 -10.89
CA LYS A 20 -7.22 -13.74 -11.85
C LYS A 20 -6.63 -14.94 -11.11
N GLU A 21 -7.03 -16.14 -11.52
CA GLU A 21 -6.42 -17.35 -11.02
C GLU A 21 -4.91 -17.18 -11.05
N GLY A 22 -4.23 -17.51 -9.95
CA GLY A 22 -2.78 -17.38 -9.84
C GLY A 22 -2.25 -16.01 -9.43
N SER A 23 -2.99 -15.24 -8.61
CA SER A 23 -2.40 -14.07 -7.94
C SER A 23 -1.15 -14.47 -7.17
N ARG A 24 -0.02 -13.89 -7.54
CA ARG A 24 1.28 -14.06 -6.86
C ARG A 24 1.62 -12.75 -6.20
N GLN A 25 0.98 -12.54 -5.05
CA GLN A 25 1.12 -11.33 -4.27
C GLN A 25 2.20 -11.48 -3.21
N ILE A 26 2.99 -10.44 -3.04
CA ILE A 26 3.92 -10.31 -1.92
C ILE A 26 3.58 -9.09 -1.08
N HIS A 27 3.87 -9.17 0.20
CA HIS A 27 3.83 -8.06 1.14
C HIS A 27 5.25 -7.85 1.66
N LEU A 28 5.83 -6.70 1.36
CA LEU A 28 7.13 -6.31 1.89
C LEU A 28 6.89 -5.37 3.07
N ASP A 29 7.00 -5.94 4.27
CA ASP A 29 6.84 -5.18 5.50
C ASP A 29 7.95 -4.13 5.64
N PHE A 30 7.56 -2.86 5.84
CA PHE A 30 8.49 -1.74 5.86
C PHE A 30 8.09 -0.71 6.92
N HIS A 31 8.36 -1.05 8.17
CA HIS A 31 8.13 -0.19 9.32
C HIS A 31 9.46 0.34 9.85
N THR A 32 9.77 1.60 9.61
CA THR A 32 11.04 2.19 9.99
C THR A 32 10.85 3.32 10.98
N SER A 33 11.63 3.27 12.08
CA SER A 33 11.72 4.36 13.05
C SER A 33 12.42 5.57 12.44
N GLY A 34 12.03 6.77 12.85
CA GLY A 34 12.71 8.01 12.46
C GLY A 34 14.18 8.11 12.90
N LEU A 35 14.64 7.19 13.75
CA LEU A 35 16.04 7.10 14.18
C LEU A 35 16.92 6.27 13.23
N ILE A 36 16.30 5.53 12.29
CA ILE A 36 17.04 4.72 11.33
C ILE A 36 17.51 5.63 10.19
N GLU A 37 18.82 5.74 10.06
CA GLU A 37 19.44 6.46 8.96
C GLU A 37 19.42 5.67 7.64
N ASN A 38 19.72 6.32 6.54
CA ASN A 38 19.94 5.71 5.23
C ASN A 38 18.74 4.91 4.67
N ILE A 39 17.52 5.31 5.01
CA ILE A 39 16.28 4.68 4.48
C ILE A 39 16.26 4.80 2.95
N GLY A 40 16.18 3.64 2.29
CA GLY A 40 16.12 3.55 0.84
C GLY A 40 17.43 3.90 0.11
N GLU A 41 18.54 4.14 0.80
CA GLU A 41 19.80 4.57 0.20
C GLU A 41 20.29 3.65 -0.94
N ASN A 42 20.08 2.35 -0.76
CA ASN A 42 20.47 1.34 -1.75
C ASN A 42 19.31 0.93 -2.68
N PHE A 43 18.21 1.69 -2.69
CA PHE A 43 17.11 1.39 -3.60
C PHE A 43 17.54 1.62 -5.05
N SER A 44 17.31 0.61 -5.87
CA SER A 44 17.48 0.66 -7.32
C SER A 44 16.21 0.19 -7.99
N LYS A 45 15.59 1.05 -8.79
CA LYS A 45 14.38 0.74 -9.56
C LYS A 45 14.59 -0.49 -10.46
N GLU A 46 15.75 -0.58 -11.09
CA GLU A 46 16.09 -1.72 -11.95
C GLU A 46 16.26 -3.03 -11.16
N GLN A 47 16.91 -2.96 -10.00
CA GLN A 47 17.05 -4.13 -9.14
C GLN A 47 15.69 -4.56 -8.59
N PHE A 48 14.83 -3.62 -8.20
CA PHE A 48 13.48 -3.89 -7.74
C PHE A 48 12.65 -4.58 -8.82
N LYS A 49 12.63 -4.06 -10.06
CA LYS A 49 11.98 -4.70 -11.20
C LYS A 49 12.53 -6.10 -11.47
N LYS A 50 13.84 -6.27 -11.42
CA LYS A 50 14.48 -7.58 -11.60
C LYS A 50 14.01 -8.59 -10.53
N ALA A 51 13.92 -8.18 -9.27
CA ALA A 51 13.44 -9.02 -8.18
C ALA A 51 11.98 -9.45 -8.39
N LEU A 52 11.10 -8.53 -8.75
CA LEU A 52 9.69 -8.82 -9.06
C LEU A 52 9.56 -9.81 -10.24
N LYS A 53 10.39 -9.64 -11.27
CA LYS A 53 10.42 -10.54 -12.43
C LYS A 53 10.88 -11.95 -12.05
N ILE A 54 11.97 -12.08 -11.29
CA ILE A 54 12.49 -13.37 -10.83
C ILE A 54 11.47 -14.08 -9.94
N GLY A 55 10.81 -13.34 -9.04
CA GLY A 55 9.76 -13.85 -8.17
C GLY A 55 8.44 -14.13 -8.90
N ASN A 56 8.35 -13.81 -10.19
CA ASN A 56 7.12 -13.93 -10.98
C ASN A 56 5.92 -13.25 -10.30
N VAL A 57 6.16 -12.09 -9.67
CA VAL A 57 5.19 -11.31 -8.89
C VAL A 57 4.27 -10.56 -9.83
N ASN A 58 2.96 -10.60 -9.58
CA ASN A 58 1.96 -9.82 -10.32
C ASN A 58 1.16 -8.84 -9.45
N SER A 59 1.38 -8.88 -8.13
CA SER A 59 0.79 -7.95 -7.17
C SER A 59 1.73 -7.77 -5.97
N ILE A 60 1.83 -6.55 -5.44
CA ILE A 60 2.69 -6.23 -4.30
C ILE A 60 2.03 -5.19 -3.40
N ASN A 61 2.15 -5.38 -2.08
CA ASN A 61 1.91 -4.33 -1.10
C ASN A 61 3.20 -3.56 -0.86
N ILE A 62 3.16 -2.26 -1.10
CA ILE A 62 4.23 -1.30 -0.82
C ILE A 62 3.75 -0.29 0.22
N PHE A 63 4.68 0.34 0.92
CA PHE A 63 4.35 1.16 2.09
C PHE A 63 4.29 2.65 1.77
N GLY A 64 3.11 3.25 1.98
CA GLY A 64 2.95 4.70 2.01
C GLY A 64 3.32 5.26 3.39
N LYS A 65 2.88 4.60 4.47
CA LYS A 65 3.14 5.01 5.85
C LYS A 65 3.20 3.79 6.78
N GLY A 66 4.28 3.65 7.53
CA GLY A 66 4.45 2.61 8.54
C GLY A 66 3.90 3.00 9.92
N HIS A 67 3.86 2.07 10.88
CA HIS A 67 3.31 2.30 12.21
C HIS A 67 4.14 3.26 13.09
N HIS A 68 5.39 3.54 12.73
CA HIS A 68 6.14 4.65 13.36
C HIS A 68 5.63 6.04 12.97
N GLY A 69 4.70 6.12 11.98
CA GLY A 69 4.00 7.34 11.60
C GLY A 69 4.69 8.16 10.53
N TYR A 70 5.77 7.66 9.93
CA TYR A 70 6.47 8.34 8.85
C TYR A 70 6.02 7.88 7.47
N SER A 71 5.87 8.85 6.56
CA SER A 71 5.53 8.63 5.16
C SER A 71 6.78 8.43 4.31
N TYR A 72 6.70 7.51 3.35
CA TYR A 72 7.79 7.18 2.42
C TYR A 72 7.64 7.86 1.05
N TYR A 73 6.91 8.97 1.02
CA TYR A 73 6.67 9.79 -0.17
C TYR A 73 6.69 11.28 0.16
N ASN A 74 6.67 12.12 -0.85
CA ASN A 74 6.62 13.57 -0.69
C ASN A 74 5.22 14.01 -0.28
N THR A 75 4.92 13.90 1.03
CA THR A 75 3.65 14.33 1.61
C THR A 75 3.64 15.85 1.88
N LYS A 76 2.43 16.44 1.80
CA LYS A 76 2.17 17.83 2.19
C LYS A 76 1.46 17.95 3.54
N ILE A 77 0.93 16.83 4.05
CA ILE A 77 0.08 16.81 5.26
C ILE A 77 0.76 16.01 6.37
N GLY A 78 1.18 14.77 6.09
CA GLY A 78 1.83 13.93 7.08
C GLY A 78 3.31 14.24 7.24
N THR A 79 3.96 13.49 8.12
CA THR A 79 5.39 13.63 8.40
C THR A 79 6.20 12.68 7.51
N ARG A 80 7.02 13.21 6.63
CA ARG A 80 7.94 12.43 5.83
C ARG A 80 9.05 11.85 6.71
N HIS A 81 9.52 10.64 6.39
CA HIS A 81 10.66 10.05 7.10
C HIS A 81 11.90 10.95 7.00
N PRO A 82 12.53 11.33 8.13
CA PRO A 82 13.58 12.36 8.13
C PRO A 82 14.81 11.98 7.33
N HIS A 83 15.11 10.68 7.23
CA HIS A 83 16.29 10.17 6.52
C HIS A 83 15.98 9.63 5.11
N LEU A 84 14.78 9.83 4.59
CA LEU A 84 14.42 9.46 3.22
C LEU A 84 14.74 10.61 2.26
N LYS A 85 15.68 10.43 1.35
CA LYS A 85 16.20 11.49 0.46
C LYS A 85 15.38 11.68 -0.83
N PHE A 86 14.54 10.71 -1.20
CA PHE A 86 13.74 10.71 -2.44
C PHE A 86 12.33 10.19 -2.18
N ASP A 87 11.48 10.16 -3.17
CA ASP A 87 10.11 9.64 -3.09
C ASP A 87 10.10 8.14 -3.37
N LEU A 88 10.34 7.33 -2.34
CA LEU A 88 10.46 5.87 -2.47
C LEU A 88 9.16 5.24 -2.98
N LEU A 89 8.01 5.68 -2.44
CA LEU A 89 6.72 5.15 -2.85
C LEU A 89 6.46 5.40 -4.33
N LYS A 90 6.74 6.61 -4.82
CA LYS A 90 6.59 6.96 -6.23
C LYS A 90 7.45 6.06 -7.11
N GLU A 91 8.73 5.91 -6.80
CA GLU A 91 9.66 5.08 -7.57
C GLU A 91 9.20 3.60 -7.62
N GLN A 92 8.68 3.08 -6.52
CA GLN A 92 8.13 1.72 -6.47
C GLN A 92 6.86 1.57 -7.30
N ILE A 93 5.93 2.54 -7.23
CA ILE A 93 4.69 2.54 -8.03
C ILE A 93 5.03 2.57 -9.52
N GLU A 94 5.91 3.48 -9.94
CA GLU A 94 6.34 3.58 -11.33
C GLU A 94 6.97 2.28 -11.84
N ALA A 95 7.86 1.68 -11.05
CA ALA A 95 8.47 0.39 -11.38
C ALA A 95 7.42 -0.72 -11.57
N CYS A 96 6.42 -0.77 -10.68
CA CYS A 96 5.32 -1.74 -10.78
C CYS A 96 4.50 -1.51 -12.06
N HIS A 97 4.14 -0.27 -12.35
CA HIS A 97 3.36 0.07 -13.54
C HIS A 97 4.11 -0.27 -14.84
N GLU A 98 5.40 0.01 -14.91
CA GLU A 98 6.25 -0.36 -16.05
C GLU A 98 6.26 -1.87 -16.33
N MET A 99 6.01 -2.68 -15.29
CA MET A 99 6.00 -4.14 -15.38
C MET A 99 4.60 -4.76 -15.45
N GLY A 100 3.54 -3.97 -15.39
CA GLY A 100 2.17 -4.46 -15.30
C GLY A 100 1.87 -5.19 -13.98
N VAL A 101 2.62 -4.87 -12.91
CA VAL A 101 2.43 -5.39 -11.55
C VAL A 101 1.45 -4.49 -10.80
N THR A 102 0.44 -5.06 -10.16
CA THR A 102 -0.49 -4.32 -9.31
C THR A 102 0.22 -3.86 -8.05
N ALA A 103 0.28 -2.55 -7.82
CA ALA A 103 0.82 -1.96 -6.60
C ALA A 103 -0.32 -1.55 -5.67
N GLN A 104 -0.42 -2.20 -4.52
CA GLN A 104 -1.32 -1.82 -3.44
C GLN A 104 -0.51 -1.03 -2.40
N VAL A 105 -1.10 0.06 -1.89
CA VAL A 105 -0.40 0.90 -0.91
C VAL A 105 -0.91 0.60 0.48
N TYR A 106 -0.02 0.13 1.34
CA TYR A 106 -0.29 0.00 2.76
C TYR A 106 -0.19 1.36 3.45
N PHE A 107 -1.15 1.63 4.30
CA PHE A 107 -1.21 2.85 5.10
C PHE A 107 -1.67 2.51 6.51
N THR A 108 -0.84 2.78 7.52
CA THR A 108 -1.30 2.63 8.91
C THR A 108 -2.27 3.74 9.27
N VAL A 109 -3.35 3.38 9.96
CA VAL A 109 -4.37 4.35 10.41
C VAL A 109 -4.51 4.30 11.94
N GLY A 110 -4.73 3.12 12.50
CA GLY A 110 -5.01 2.95 13.93
C GLY A 110 -3.77 2.82 14.83
N TRP A 111 -2.60 2.72 14.26
CA TRP A 111 -1.35 2.56 15.01
C TRP A 111 -0.26 3.44 14.40
N SER A 112 0.01 4.58 15.01
CA SER A 112 0.98 5.55 14.50
C SER A 112 1.64 6.30 15.66
N GLN A 113 2.89 5.96 15.96
CA GLN A 113 3.60 6.56 17.08
C GLN A 113 3.76 8.08 16.90
N LYS A 114 4.24 8.51 15.74
CA LYS A 114 4.46 9.94 15.47
C LYS A 114 3.18 10.77 15.54
N ASP A 115 2.06 10.23 15.04
CA ASP A 115 0.79 10.94 15.13
C ASP A 115 0.29 10.99 16.58
N ALA A 116 0.52 9.94 17.38
CA ALA A 116 0.19 9.94 18.81
C ALA A 116 1.05 10.95 19.61
N ASP A 117 2.32 11.10 19.23
CA ASP A 117 3.22 12.07 19.87
C ASP A 117 2.85 13.52 19.50
N ASP A 118 2.48 13.75 18.23
CA ASP A 118 2.10 15.09 17.73
C ASP A 118 0.68 15.49 18.14
N HIS A 119 -0.22 14.49 18.30
CA HIS A 119 -1.64 14.66 18.54
C HIS A 119 -2.12 13.73 19.66
N PRO A 120 -1.72 13.98 20.92
CA PRO A 120 -2.13 13.16 22.06
C PRO A 120 -3.65 13.03 22.21
N GLU A 121 -4.40 13.99 21.71
CA GLU A 121 -5.86 13.98 21.72
C GLU A 121 -6.48 12.93 20.77
N TRP A 122 -5.71 12.35 19.87
CA TRP A 122 -6.15 11.29 18.94
C TRP A 122 -5.93 9.88 19.49
N ILE A 123 -5.24 9.77 20.65
CA ILE A 123 -4.98 8.47 21.27
C ILE A 123 -6.30 7.85 21.73
N LEU A 124 -6.53 6.59 21.31
CA LEU A 124 -7.65 5.82 21.82
C LEU A 124 -7.46 5.55 23.31
N LYS A 125 -8.48 5.92 24.08
CA LYS A 125 -8.49 5.69 25.51
C LYS A 125 -9.44 4.56 25.85
N ASP A 126 -9.09 3.81 26.88
CA ASP A 126 -9.99 2.81 27.45
C ASP A 126 -11.17 3.48 28.18
N LYS A 127 -12.09 2.67 28.70
CA LYS A 127 -13.26 3.17 29.46
C LYS A 127 -12.92 3.95 30.73
N ASN A 128 -11.69 3.89 31.21
CA ASN A 128 -11.19 4.60 32.39
C ASN A 128 -10.39 5.87 32.01
N GLY A 129 -10.22 6.14 30.70
CA GLY A 129 -9.49 7.29 30.18
C GLY A 129 -7.98 7.13 30.15
N THR A 130 -7.48 5.90 30.26
CA THR A 130 -6.07 5.57 30.16
C THR A 130 -5.75 4.91 28.83
#